data_81d258f1ecf32967ce3ca1c484a9461d
#
_entry.id   81d258f1ecf32967ce3ca1c484a9461d
#
_cell.length_a   1.000
_cell.length_b   1.000
_cell.length_c   1.000
_cell.angle_alpha   90.00
_cell.angle_beta   90.00
_cell.angle_gamma   90.00
#
_symmetry.space_group_name_H-M   'P 1'
#
loop_
_entity.id
_entity.type
_entity.pdbx_description
1 polymer ?
#
loop_
_entity_poly.entity_id
_entity_poly.type
_entity_poly.pdbx_seq_one_letter_code
_entity_poly.pdbx_strand_id
1 'polypeptide(L)'
;MPLTKEQYKAFEDVVGAENITDDKAIMPAYYNTDFAAIILPKDTAEVQACIKLCNKFKRQFRPICTGWSGMFPKDLILLDLRRLNKIIEINEKNMYAVVEPYVISAELQAELMKRGFNFCIKGAGTNCSAMLRGHGHLDQTTSGDDRNHLAIEWVTPEGEIVKSGALGSADEWFCGDGPGPSIRSILTSAVPPGVTPGVFTKAAVKLYHWPGPAAYPIQGHSPKYTLKEIPANMMARYYSFPSVEKMWNAEIKLGENEICYELMGFNAAMVACNITTCNEEEEEVFAKMSKEVQGPGFFVIIAGNSREDFEFKKKVLEQIVKDNDGISLKTVEDPEIEGILLCQCTRISASIRETFRAGGAFNSIPIMGQRDLTIKWAIGAGKAKEPLIEKGLIVDDGGAFFGWGVEQGHLGKTEIFCKFDPQNPVAKKAVETWQKEQTERAFKESYFASTMGPQDEIGPALCNYHLWWQKIVKAIDPNGVSPEGGALV
;
A
#
# COMPACT_ATOMS: atom_id res chain seq x y z
N MET A 1 -17.04 -4.19 27.47
CA MET A 1 -16.99 -4.58 28.91
C MET A 1 -15.66 -5.29 29.18
N PRO A 2 -14.96 -4.98 30.28
CA PRO A 2 -13.70 -5.64 30.66
C PRO A 2 -13.87 -7.18 30.72
N LEU A 3 -12.77 -7.89 30.63
CA LEU A 3 -12.78 -9.34 30.85
C LEU A 3 -13.06 -9.65 32.34
N THR A 4 -13.77 -10.74 32.61
CA THR A 4 -13.83 -11.27 33.99
C THR A 4 -12.47 -11.85 34.37
N LYS A 5 -12.21 -12.04 35.68
CA LYS A 5 -10.97 -12.67 36.15
C LYS A 5 -10.75 -14.06 35.54
N GLU A 6 -11.83 -14.83 35.40
CA GLU A 6 -11.78 -16.16 34.78
C GLU A 6 -11.42 -16.06 33.28
N GLN A 7 -12.04 -15.15 32.56
CA GLN A 7 -11.74 -14.92 31.14
C GLN A 7 -10.29 -14.48 30.95
N TYR A 8 -9.85 -13.48 31.74
CA TYR A 8 -8.47 -12.98 31.67
C TYR A 8 -7.46 -14.11 31.93
N LYS A 9 -7.69 -14.92 33.02
CA LYS A 9 -6.83 -16.03 33.34
C LYS A 9 -6.78 -17.10 32.25
N ALA A 10 -7.89 -17.39 31.59
CA ALA A 10 -7.92 -18.35 30.49
C ALA A 10 -7.05 -17.88 29.28
N PHE A 11 -7.03 -16.60 28.93
CA PHE A 11 -6.13 -16.07 27.92
C PHE A 11 -4.67 -16.03 28.40
N GLU A 12 -4.45 -15.62 29.66
CA GLU A 12 -3.11 -15.62 30.28
C GLU A 12 -2.46 -17.01 30.25
N ASP A 13 -3.27 -18.07 30.51
CA ASP A 13 -2.78 -19.46 30.47
C ASP A 13 -2.35 -19.90 29.06
N VAL A 14 -2.85 -19.23 28.00
CA VAL A 14 -2.44 -19.49 26.62
C VAL A 14 -1.15 -18.77 26.27
N VAL A 15 -1.06 -17.45 26.55
CA VAL A 15 0.03 -16.62 26.02
C VAL A 15 1.10 -16.27 27.04
N GLY A 16 0.86 -16.51 28.34
CA GLY A 16 1.72 -16.08 29.45
C GLY A 16 1.33 -14.68 29.96
N ALA A 17 1.59 -14.45 31.25
CA ALA A 17 1.19 -13.23 31.94
C ALA A 17 1.80 -11.94 31.36
N GLU A 18 2.99 -12.02 30.78
CA GLU A 18 3.68 -10.91 30.14
C GLU A 18 3.13 -10.55 28.75
N ASN A 19 2.23 -11.37 28.21
CA ASN A 19 1.71 -11.23 26.84
C ASN A 19 0.21 -10.94 26.78
N ILE A 20 -0.36 -10.50 27.89
CA ILE A 20 -1.75 -10.02 27.99
C ILE A 20 -1.81 -8.80 28.90
N THR A 21 -2.63 -7.81 28.53
CA THR A 21 -2.86 -6.65 29.38
C THR A 21 -4.27 -6.07 29.15
N ASP A 22 -4.87 -5.54 30.22
CA ASP A 22 -6.06 -4.68 30.19
C ASP A 22 -5.78 -3.31 30.82
N ASP A 23 -4.49 -2.96 30.98
CA ASP A 23 -4.04 -1.69 31.54
C ASP A 23 -4.44 -0.52 30.64
N LYS A 24 -5.26 0.37 31.19
CA LYS A 24 -5.73 1.57 30.51
C LYS A 24 -4.63 2.57 30.16
N ALA A 25 -3.49 2.53 30.83
CA ALA A 25 -2.35 3.37 30.50
C ALA A 25 -1.67 2.98 29.16
N ILE A 26 -1.87 1.74 28.71
CA ILE A 26 -1.32 1.22 27.44
C ILE A 26 -2.24 1.49 26.26
N MET A 27 -3.56 1.58 26.48
CA MET A 27 -4.56 1.75 25.44
C MET A 27 -4.32 2.94 24.49
N PRO A 28 -3.82 4.12 24.95
CA PRO A 28 -3.52 5.24 24.05
C PRO A 28 -2.50 4.92 22.96
N ALA A 29 -1.59 3.97 23.18
CA ALA A 29 -0.63 3.52 22.16
C ALA A 29 -1.30 2.74 21.01
N TYR A 30 -2.57 2.32 21.18
CA TYR A 30 -3.35 1.58 20.22
C TYR A 30 -4.59 2.38 19.78
N TYR A 31 -4.38 3.48 19.08
CA TYR A 31 -5.44 4.36 18.54
C TYR A 31 -6.39 4.94 19.61
N ASN A 32 -5.94 5.03 20.84
CA ASN A 32 -6.73 5.56 21.96
C ASN A 32 -8.10 4.88 22.10
N THR A 33 -8.15 3.56 21.85
CA THR A 33 -9.38 2.77 21.90
C THR A 33 -9.44 1.96 23.20
N ASP A 34 -10.63 1.91 23.81
CA ASP A 34 -10.89 1.08 25.00
C ASP A 34 -11.09 -0.39 24.60
N PHE A 35 -10.02 -1.17 24.57
CA PHE A 35 -10.09 -2.62 24.39
C PHE A 35 -10.45 -3.35 25.67
N ALA A 36 -11.06 -4.54 25.53
CA ALA A 36 -11.29 -5.43 26.67
C ALA A 36 -9.98 -6.03 27.17
N ALA A 37 -9.05 -6.35 26.28
CA ALA A 37 -7.67 -6.72 26.53
C ALA A 37 -6.86 -6.64 25.23
N ILE A 38 -5.54 -6.54 25.37
CA ILE A 38 -4.55 -6.69 24.29
C ILE A 38 -3.78 -7.97 24.57
N ILE A 39 -3.71 -8.88 23.57
CA ILE A 39 -3.10 -10.20 23.69
C ILE A 39 -2.06 -10.37 22.60
N LEU A 40 -0.88 -10.86 22.93
CA LEU A 40 0.26 -11.03 22.06
C LEU A 40 0.57 -12.51 21.80
N PRO A 41 -0.14 -13.19 20.89
CA PRO A 41 0.16 -14.58 20.53
C PRO A 41 1.51 -14.68 19.79
N LYS A 42 2.25 -15.79 19.99
CA LYS A 42 3.58 -15.99 19.38
C LYS A 42 3.57 -16.87 18.12
N ASP A 43 2.52 -17.64 17.91
CA ASP A 43 2.40 -18.61 16.83
C ASP A 43 0.95 -18.91 16.47
N THR A 44 0.74 -19.68 15.42
CA THR A 44 -0.58 -20.09 14.92
C THR A 44 -1.39 -20.84 15.98
N ALA A 45 -0.73 -21.63 16.84
CA ALA A 45 -1.43 -22.40 17.88
C ALA A 45 -2.00 -21.51 18.98
N GLU A 46 -1.22 -20.50 19.42
CA GLU A 46 -1.72 -19.51 20.39
C GLU A 46 -2.82 -18.62 19.78
N VAL A 47 -2.71 -18.22 18.51
CA VAL A 47 -3.79 -17.52 17.78
C VAL A 47 -5.05 -18.38 17.77
N GLN A 48 -4.95 -19.65 17.40
CA GLN A 48 -6.06 -20.59 17.39
C GLN A 48 -6.72 -20.72 18.77
N ALA A 49 -5.92 -20.90 19.81
CA ALA A 49 -6.41 -21.03 21.17
C ALA A 49 -7.14 -19.78 21.65
N CYS A 50 -6.59 -18.59 21.37
CA CYS A 50 -7.23 -17.31 21.67
C CYS A 50 -8.58 -17.16 20.95
N ILE A 51 -8.66 -17.48 19.66
CA ILE A 51 -9.92 -17.42 18.90
C ILE A 51 -10.95 -18.39 19.47
N LYS A 52 -10.57 -19.61 19.83
CA LYS A 52 -11.46 -20.58 20.50
C LYS A 52 -12.00 -20.07 21.83
N LEU A 53 -11.17 -19.35 22.61
CA LEU A 53 -11.63 -18.69 23.84
C LEU A 53 -12.57 -17.53 23.54
N CYS A 54 -12.35 -16.77 22.47
CA CYS A 54 -13.26 -15.71 22.02
C CYS A 54 -14.65 -16.31 21.70
N ASN A 55 -14.71 -17.43 21.00
CA ASN A 55 -15.96 -18.16 20.74
C ASN A 55 -16.63 -18.63 22.04
N LYS A 56 -15.87 -19.28 22.92
CA LYS A 56 -16.37 -19.80 24.22
C LYS A 56 -16.99 -18.69 25.08
N PHE A 57 -16.34 -17.53 25.11
CA PHE A 57 -16.75 -16.39 25.95
C PHE A 57 -17.64 -15.38 25.20
N LYS A 58 -17.93 -15.61 23.92
CA LYS A 58 -18.69 -14.69 23.05
C LYS A 58 -18.06 -13.30 23.04
N ARG A 59 -16.75 -13.23 22.89
CA ARG A 59 -15.97 -11.99 22.80
C ARG A 59 -15.54 -11.74 21.38
N GLN A 60 -15.70 -10.51 20.95
CA GLN A 60 -15.18 -10.10 19.66
C GLN A 60 -13.67 -9.86 19.73
N PHE A 61 -12.97 -10.16 18.64
CA PHE A 61 -11.55 -9.92 18.51
C PHE A 61 -11.21 -9.24 17.17
N ARG A 62 -10.05 -8.63 17.13
CA ARG A 62 -9.39 -8.19 15.89
C ARG A 62 -7.90 -8.40 15.97
N PRO A 63 -7.26 -8.86 14.89
CA PRO A 63 -5.83 -8.81 14.79
C PRO A 63 -5.33 -7.40 14.45
N ILE A 64 -4.10 -7.10 14.85
CA ILE A 64 -3.31 -5.97 14.38
C ILE A 64 -1.89 -6.44 14.08
N CYS A 65 -1.33 -5.99 12.95
CA CYS A 65 0.07 -6.16 12.63
C CYS A 65 0.85 -4.90 13.05
N THR A 66 1.38 -4.14 12.09
CA THR A 66 2.22 -2.97 12.38
C THR A 66 1.42 -1.71 12.75
N GLY A 67 0.10 -1.73 12.59
CA GLY A 67 -0.76 -0.62 13.00
C GLY A 67 -0.64 0.64 12.14
N TRP A 68 -0.38 0.49 10.86
CA TRP A 68 -0.33 1.62 9.93
C TRP A 68 -1.66 2.40 9.87
N SER A 69 -2.76 1.69 9.79
CA SER A 69 -4.11 2.28 9.91
C SER A 69 -5.06 1.30 10.58
N GLY A 70 -6.08 1.83 11.23
CA GLY A 70 -7.12 0.99 11.82
C GLY A 70 -8.19 1.81 12.50
N MET A 71 -9.43 1.35 12.37
CA MET A 71 -10.55 1.75 13.20
C MET A 71 -11.02 0.52 13.96
N PHE A 72 -11.01 0.59 15.27
CA PHE A 72 -11.35 -0.54 16.12
C PHE A 72 -12.61 -0.22 16.92
N PRO A 73 -13.61 -1.11 16.91
CA PRO A 73 -14.72 -1.04 17.86
C PRO A 73 -14.20 -1.12 19.30
N LYS A 74 -14.91 -0.48 20.22
CA LYS A 74 -14.61 -0.59 21.64
C LYS A 74 -14.95 -1.98 22.17
N ASP A 75 -14.37 -2.33 23.30
CA ASP A 75 -14.69 -3.54 24.06
C ASP A 75 -14.33 -4.88 23.37
N LEU A 76 -13.57 -4.86 22.28
CA LEU A 76 -13.05 -6.09 21.67
C LEU A 76 -11.69 -6.50 22.26
N ILE A 77 -11.28 -7.72 21.98
CA ILE A 77 -9.94 -8.22 22.26
C ILE A 77 -9.04 -7.90 21.05
N LEU A 78 -7.96 -7.19 21.28
CA LEU A 78 -6.96 -6.92 20.25
C LEU A 78 -5.90 -8.03 20.26
N LEU A 79 -5.75 -8.73 19.15
CA LEU A 79 -4.67 -9.70 18.93
C LEU A 79 -3.50 -8.99 18.26
N ASP A 80 -2.50 -8.59 19.04
CA ASP A 80 -1.30 -7.95 18.51
C ASP A 80 -0.31 -9.01 18.04
N LEU A 81 -0.10 -9.08 16.74
CA LEU A 81 0.65 -10.13 16.08
C LEU A 81 2.17 -9.87 16.04
N ARG A 82 2.70 -8.90 16.80
CA ARG A 82 4.12 -8.50 16.77
C ARG A 82 5.11 -9.61 17.08
N ARG A 83 4.68 -10.68 17.71
CA ARG A 83 5.53 -11.85 18.02
C ARG A 83 5.60 -12.85 16.85
N LEU A 84 4.74 -12.70 15.82
CA LEU A 84 4.79 -13.46 14.58
C LEU A 84 5.58 -12.61 13.55
N ASN A 85 6.89 -12.61 13.63
CA ASN A 85 7.77 -11.69 12.91
C ASN A 85 8.91 -12.39 12.14
N LYS A 86 8.74 -13.65 11.78
CA LYS A 86 9.79 -14.44 11.12
C LYS A 86 9.63 -14.43 9.61
N ILE A 87 10.74 -14.21 8.91
CA ILE A 87 10.90 -14.65 7.52
C ILE A 87 11.21 -16.15 7.60
N ILE A 88 10.23 -16.98 7.25
CA ILE A 88 10.31 -18.43 7.44
C ILE A 88 11.18 -19.07 6.34
N GLU A 89 10.97 -18.62 5.10
CA GLU A 89 11.66 -19.14 3.93
C GLU A 89 11.81 -18.05 2.86
N ILE A 90 12.92 -18.07 2.13
CA ILE A 90 13.08 -17.39 0.85
C ILE A 90 13.47 -18.45 -0.17
N ASN A 91 12.54 -18.80 -1.05
CA ASN A 91 12.76 -19.81 -2.10
C ASN A 91 13.15 -19.10 -3.40
N GLU A 92 14.46 -19.00 -3.63
CA GLU A 92 15.03 -18.33 -4.80
C GLU A 92 14.70 -19.06 -6.11
N LYS A 93 14.59 -20.40 -6.07
CA LYS A 93 14.30 -21.21 -7.25
C LYS A 93 12.88 -21.02 -7.75
N ASN A 94 11.91 -20.97 -6.83
CA ASN A 94 10.49 -20.86 -7.14
C ASN A 94 9.94 -19.44 -6.93
N MET A 95 10.82 -18.47 -6.61
CA MET A 95 10.53 -17.04 -6.52
C MET A 95 9.38 -16.69 -5.56
N TYR A 96 9.46 -17.19 -4.32
CA TYR A 96 8.54 -16.80 -3.25
C TYR A 96 9.27 -16.65 -1.91
N ALA A 97 8.67 -15.88 -1.01
CA ALA A 97 9.09 -15.83 0.39
C ALA A 97 7.89 -16.13 1.29
N VAL A 98 8.14 -16.91 2.35
CA VAL A 98 7.12 -17.20 3.38
C VAL A 98 7.38 -16.33 4.58
N VAL A 99 6.38 -15.56 4.99
CA VAL A 99 6.49 -14.57 6.06
C VAL A 99 5.35 -14.68 7.07
N GLU A 100 5.63 -14.32 8.29
CA GLU A 100 4.65 -14.08 9.35
C GLU A 100 4.11 -12.64 9.30
N PRO A 101 2.94 -12.35 9.90
CA PRO A 101 2.23 -11.08 9.71
C PRO A 101 3.00 -9.82 10.15
N TYR A 102 3.90 -9.91 11.10
CA TYR A 102 4.66 -8.75 11.59
C TYR A 102 6.03 -8.56 10.91
N VAL A 103 6.35 -9.35 9.90
CA VAL A 103 7.50 -9.06 9.03
C VAL A 103 7.21 -7.78 8.28
N ILE A 104 7.99 -6.74 8.54
CA ILE A 104 7.82 -5.46 7.86
C ILE A 104 8.42 -5.50 6.45
N SER A 105 7.81 -4.75 5.56
CA SER A 105 8.18 -4.72 4.15
C SER A 105 9.65 -4.35 3.93
N ALA A 106 10.18 -3.38 4.68
CA ALA A 106 11.58 -2.98 4.57
C ALA A 106 12.57 -4.09 4.94
N GLU A 107 12.24 -4.88 5.94
CA GLU A 107 13.07 -6.02 6.39
C GLU A 107 13.12 -7.11 5.32
N LEU A 108 11.95 -7.52 4.82
CA LEU A 108 11.89 -8.51 3.74
C LEU A 108 12.62 -8.01 2.50
N GLN A 109 12.40 -6.77 2.07
CA GLN A 109 13.08 -6.21 0.92
C GLN A 109 14.61 -6.23 1.07
N ALA A 110 15.12 -5.84 2.23
CA ALA A 110 16.55 -5.83 2.48
C ALA A 110 17.18 -7.22 2.34
N GLU A 111 16.49 -8.27 2.81
CA GLU A 111 16.94 -9.66 2.64
C GLU A 111 16.83 -10.15 1.20
N LEU A 112 15.78 -9.75 0.47
CA LEU A 112 15.57 -10.12 -0.92
C LEU A 112 16.60 -9.47 -1.86
N MET A 113 16.88 -8.17 -1.70
CA MET A 113 17.84 -7.45 -2.54
C MET A 113 19.24 -8.06 -2.48
N LYS A 114 19.67 -8.56 -1.32
CA LYS A 114 20.95 -9.31 -1.17
C LYS A 114 21.04 -10.54 -2.07
N ARG A 115 19.90 -11.09 -2.48
CA ARG A 115 19.74 -12.31 -3.28
C ARG A 115 19.32 -12.03 -4.72
N GLY A 116 19.24 -10.77 -5.13
CA GLY A 116 18.80 -10.38 -6.47
C GLY A 116 17.29 -10.45 -6.67
N PHE A 117 16.51 -10.32 -5.59
CA PHE A 117 15.06 -10.31 -5.64
C PHE A 117 14.46 -9.05 -4.98
N ASN A 118 13.22 -8.79 -5.30
CA ASN A 118 12.34 -7.82 -4.68
C ASN A 118 10.92 -8.40 -4.64
N PHE A 119 9.97 -7.71 -4.02
CA PHE A 119 8.56 -8.12 -4.00
C PHE A 119 7.66 -6.91 -4.24
N CYS A 120 6.38 -7.15 -4.45
CA CYS A 120 5.41 -6.08 -4.62
C CYS A 120 5.30 -5.26 -3.33
N ILE A 121 5.64 -3.98 -3.43
CA ILE A 121 5.74 -3.08 -2.28
C ILE A 121 4.66 -2.03 -2.40
N LYS A 122 4.02 -1.68 -1.29
CA LYS A 122 3.14 -0.51 -1.24
C LYS A 122 3.91 0.78 -1.05
N GLY A 123 3.47 1.83 -1.75
CA GLY A 123 3.90 3.20 -1.46
C GLY A 123 3.73 3.52 0.02
N ALA A 124 4.63 4.30 0.59
CA ALA A 124 4.69 4.64 2.03
C ALA A 124 4.73 3.41 2.99
N GLY A 125 4.93 2.21 2.44
CA GLY A 125 4.73 0.95 3.13
C GLY A 125 5.93 0.38 3.88
N THR A 126 6.98 1.16 4.14
CA THR A 126 8.19 0.68 4.82
C THR A 126 7.91 -0.14 6.07
N ASN A 127 7.00 0.33 6.90
CA ASN A 127 6.60 -0.28 8.16
C ASN A 127 5.36 -1.16 8.05
N CYS A 128 4.76 -1.29 6.87
CA CYS A 128 3.64 -2.19 6.68
C CYS A 128 4.08 -3.64 6.73
N SER A 129 3.15 -4.51 7.11
CA SER A 129 3.35 -5.94 6.98
C SER A 129 3.69 -6.32 5.54
N ALA A 130 4.69 -7.18 5.34
CA ALA A 130 5.01 -7.76 4.04
C ALA A 130 3.90 -8.66 3.49
N MET A 131 2.97 -9.10 4.35
CA MET A 131 1.75 -9.80 3.96
C MET A 131 0.66 -8.86 3.47
N LEU A 132 0.84 -7.54 3.62
CA LEU A 132 -0.16 -6.60 3.19
C LEU A 132 -0.26 -6.60 1.68
N ARG A 133 -1.47 -6.78 1.19
CA ARG A 133 -1.76 -6.65 -0.23
C ARG A 133 -1.57 -5.22 -0.68
N GLY A 134 -0.95 -5.04 -1.79
CA GLY A 134 -0.70 -3.74 -2.34
C GLY A 134 -0.42 -3.71 -3.81
N HIS A 135 -0.81 -2.59 -4.35
CA HIS A 135 -0.30 -2.08 -5.59
C HIS A 135 1.10 -1.59 -5.24
N GLY A 136 2.09 -2.28 -5.76
CA GLY A 136 3.47 -1.95 -5.46
C GLY A 136 4.01 -0.88 -6.37
N HIS A 137 5.22 -0.46 -6.03
CA HIS A 137 6.03 0.39 -6.88
C HIS A 137 6.71 -0.35 -8.03
N LEU A 138 6.61 -1.67 -8.13
CA LEU A 138 7.11 -2.45 -9.26
C LEU A 138 6.03 -2.55 -10.32
N ASP A 139 5.80 -1.49 -10.98
CA ASP A 139 4.60 -1.08 -11.62
C ASP A 139 4.15 -1.95 -12.81
N GLN A 140 4.96 -2.05 -13.84
CA GLN A 140 4.50 -2.62 -15.10
C GLN A 140 4.57 -4.15 -15.16
N THR A 141 5.44 -4.75 -14.38
CA THR A 141 5.67 -6.20 -14.37
C THR A 141 5.06 -6.91 -13.18
N THR A 142 4.57 -6.17 -12.18
CA THR A 142 3.94 -6.76 -11.00
C THR A 142 2.51 -7.16 -11.25
N SER A 143 2.10 -8.24 -10.59
CA SER A 143 0.72 -8.67 -10.55
C SER A 143 -0.14 -7.75 -9.70
N GLY A 144 -1.42 -7.72 -9.95
CA GLY A 144 -2.40 -7.08 -9.07
C GLY A 144 -2.46 -7.75 -7.69
N ASP A 145 -3.03 -7.04 -6.74
CA ASP A 145 -3.12 -7.32 -5.30
C ASP A 145 -3.02 -8.78 -4.85
N ASP A 146 -4.07 -9.52 -5.07
CA ASP A 146 -4.23 -10.89 -4.58
C ASP A 146 -3.34 -11.92 -5.31
N ARG A 147 -2.85 -11.58 -6.50
CA ARG A 147 -1.93 -12.42 -7.25
C ARG A 147 -0.50 -12.42 -6.71
N ASN A 148 -0.19 -11.51 -5.77
CA ASN A 148 1.10 -11.50 -5.07
C ASN A 148 1.13 -12.44 -3.87
N HIS A 149 -0.02 -12.97 -3.44
CA HIS A 149 -0.11 -14.01 -2.43
C HIS A 149 -0.30 -15.37 -3.09
N LEU A 150 0.66 -16.26 -2.93
CA LEU A 150 0.65 -17.58 -3.56
C LEU A 150 -0.04 -18.63 -2.71
N ALA A 151 0.18 -18.58 -1.39
CA ALA A 151 -0.47 -19.45 -0.42
C ALA A 151 -0.62 -18.74 0.92
N ILE A 152 -1.61 -19.13 1.70
CA ILE A 152 -1.96 -18.48 2.98
C ILE A 152 -2.31 -19.54 4.01
N GLU A 153 -1.81 -19.40 5.23
CA GLU A 153 -2.32 -20.07 6.42
C GLU A 153 -3.24 -19.11 7.18
N TRP A 154 -4.45 -19.53 7.42
CA TRP A 154 -5.52 -18.72 7.99
C TRP A 154 -6.17 -19.43 9.16
N VAL A 155 -6.30 -18.78 10.30
CA VAL A 155 -7.11 -19.22 11.42
C VAL A 155 -8.50 -18.59 11.28
N THR A 156 -9.50 -19.42 11.03
CA THR A 156 -10.88 -18.97 10.85
C THR A 156 -11.45 -18.34 12.12
N PRO A 157 -12.56 -17.58 12.04
CA PRO A 157 -13.27 -17.08 13.22
C PRO A 157 -13.72 -18.19 14.19
N GLU A 158 -13.91 -19.43 13.73
CA GLU A 158 -14.22 -20.59 14.58
C GLU A 158 -12.98 -21.25 15.19
N GLY A 159 -11.78 -20.79 14.81
CA GLY A 159 -10.52 -21.32 15.30
C GLY A 159 -10.05 -22.57 14.55
N GLU A 160 -10.47 -22.78 13.31
CA GLU A 160 -9.93 -23.81 12.44
C GLU A 160 -8.72 -23.26 11.68
N ILE A 161 -7.74 -24.10 11.36
CA ILE A 161 -6.60 -23.73 10.54
C ILE A 161 -6.88 -24.17 9.10
N VAL A 162 -6.99 -23.20 8.19
CA VAL A 162 -7.19 -23.43 6.76
C VAL A 162 -5.91 -23.03 6.02
N LYS A 163 -5.48 -23.89 5.13
CA LYS A 163 -4.34 -23.65 4.24
C LYS A 163 -4.85 -23.56 2.80
N SER A 164 -4.57 -22.46 2.15
CA SER A 164 -4.99 -22.23 0.77
C SER A 164 -3.82 -22.42 -0.21
N GLY A 165 -4.15 -22.53 -1.50
CA GLY A 165 -3.17 -22.75 -2.54
C GLY A 165 -2.57 -24.16 -2.49
N ALA A 166 -1.30 -24.30 -2.86
CA ALA A 166 -0.61 -25.59 -2.88
C ALA A 166 -0.52 -26.26 -1.51
N LEU A 167 -0.56 -25.50 -0.43
CA LEU A 167 -0.57 -26.01 0.95
C LEU A 167 -1.74 -26.93 1.27
N GLY A 168 -2.85 -26.81 0.56
CA GLY A 168 -4.00 -27.70 0.73
C GLY A 168 -3.79 -29.10 0.14
N SER A 169 -2.86 -29.24 -0.81
CA SER A 169 -2.61 -30.47 -1.56
C SER A 169 -1.17 -30.99 -1.48
N ALA A 170 -0.23 -30.15 -1.05
CA ALA A 170 1.18 -30.47 -0.89
C ALA A 170 1.79 -29.64 0.25
N ASP A 171 2.94 -30.06 0.77
CA ASP A 171 3.63 -29.33 1.85
C ASP A 171 4.46 -28.12 1.31
N GLU A 172 4.09 -27.60 0.16
CA GLU A 172 4.82 -26.52 -0.52
C GLU A 172 4.04 -25.21 -0.54
N TRP A 173 4.76 -24.11 -0.29
CA TRP A 173 4.23 -22.74 -0.33
C TRP A 173 4.21 -22.16 -1.75
N PHE A 174 3.94 -22.95 -2.76
CA PHE A 174 4.03 -22.52 -4.12
C PHE A 174 2.72 -21.85 -4.60
N CYS A 175 2.00 -22.35 -5.51
CA CYS A 175 0.93 -21.67 -6.24
C CYS A 175 -0.40 -21.57 -5.45
N GLY A 176 -1.07 -20.43 -5.53
CA GLY A 176 -2.41 -20.23 -4.96
C GLY A 176 -3.55 -20.84 -5.77
N ASP A 177 -3.30 -21.22 -7.01
CA ASP A 177 -4.31 -21.71 -7.95
C ASP A 177 -4.27 -23.26 -8.05
N GLY A 178 -4.35 -23.93 -6.91
CA GLY A 178 -4.41 -25.38 -6.82
C GLY A 178 -5.68 -25.94 -7.48
N PRO A 179 -5.80 -27.31 -7.53
CA PRO A 179 -6.96 -27.92 -8.16
C PRO A 179 -8.26 -27.55 -7.45
N GLY A 180 -9.28 -27.20 -8.24
CA GLY A 180 -10.60 -26.80 -7.74
C GLY A 180 -10.78 -25.29 -7.59
N PRO A 181 -11.93 -24.84 -7.09
CA PRO A 181 -12.20 -23.42 -6.88
C PRO A 181 -11.24 -22.84 -5.86
N SER A 182 -10.56 -21.73 -6.22
CA SER A 182 -9.72 -21.00 -5.28
C SER A 182 -10.57 -20.11 -4.38
N ILE A 183 -10.41 -20.24 -3.06
CA ILE A 183 -11.01 -19.33 -2.08
C ILE A 183 -10.07 -18.14 -1.78
N ARG A 184 -8.89 -18.11 -2.39
CA ARG A 184 -7.86 -17.08 -2.15
C ARG A 184 -8.42 -15.67 -2.33
N SER A 185 -9.10 -15.39 -3.42
CA SER A 185 -9.67 -14.05 -3.67
C SER A 185 -10.75 -13.69 -2.68
N ILE A 186 -11.52 -14.64 -2.17
CA ILE A 186 -12.50 -14.40 -1.10
C ILE A 186 -11.79 -13.99 0.19
N LEU A 187 -10.71 -14.71 0.55
CA LEU A 187 -9.94 -14.46 1.76
C LEU A 187 -9.06 -13.21 1.64
N THR A 188 -8.59 -12.92 0.45
CA THR A 188 -7.61 -11.87 0.20
C THR A 188 -8.15 -10.72 -0.63
N SER A 189 -9.47 -10.60 -0.79
CA SER A 189 -10.10 -9.54 -1.59
C SER A 189 -9.60 -8.14 -1.19
N ALA A 190 -9.28 -7.34 -2.19
CA ALA A 190 -8.90 -5.94 -1.99
C ALA A 190 -10.10 -5.03 -1.67
N VAL A 191 -11.31 -5.55 -1.80
CA VAL A 191 -12.54 -4.77 -1.66
C VAL A 191 -13.51 -5.49 -0.72
N PRO A 192 -13.73 -4.91 0.43
CA PRO A 192 -12.98 -3.85 1.08
C PRO A 192 -11.68 -4.38 1.70
N PRO A 193 -10.59 -3.59 1.66
CA PRO A 193 -9.31 -4.04 2.20
C PRO A 193 -9.40 -4.36 3.69
N GLY A 194 -8.87 -5.50 4.08
CA GLY A 194 -8.70 -5.86 5.49
C GLY A 194 -9.95 -6.33 6.23
N VAL A 195 -10.99 -6.77 5.54
CA VAL A 195 -12.27 -7.16 6.17
C VAL A 195 -12.47 -8.66 6.29
N THR A 196 -11.51 -9.46 5.86
CA THR A 196 -11.63 -10.92 6.00
C THR A 196 -11.64 -11.31 7.47
N PRO A 197 -12.70 -11.95 7.97
CA PRO A 197 -12.76 -12.44 9.35
C PRO A 197 -11.67 -13.46 9.65
N GLY A 198 -11.25 -13.53 10.90
CA GLY A 198 -10.17 -14.42 11.34
C GLY A 198 -8.79 -13.80 11.28
N VAL A 199 -7.73 -14.61 11.28
CA VAL A 199 -6.34 -14.17 11.36
C VAL A 199 -5.45 -14.91 10.36
N PHE A 200 -4.78 -14.20 9.49
CA PHE A 200 -3.70 -14.77 8.68
C PHE A 200 -2.44 -14.88 9.52
N THR A 201 -1.87 -16.06 9.59
CA THR A 201 -0.68 -16.34 10.40
C THR A 201 0.58 -16.56 9.58
N LYS A 202 0.43 -16.89 8.31
CA LYS A 202 1.52 -16.98 7.34
C LYS A 202 1.03 -16.67 5.93
N ALA A 203 1.91 -16.16 5.09
CA ALA A 203 1.67 -16.03 3.66
C ALA A 203 2.93 -16.29 2.86
N ALA A 204 2.78 -16.92 1.70
CA ALA A 204 3.78 -16.93 0.65
C ALA A 204 3.56 -15.75 -0.27
N VAL A 205 4.54 -14.86 -0.37
CA VAL A 205 4.52 -13.69 -1.25
C VAL A 205 5.39 -13.93 -2.48
N LYS A 206 4.89 -13.50 -3.65
CA LYS A 206 5.57 -13.64 -4.93
C LYS A 206 6.78 -12.72 -4.99
N LEU A 207 7.88 -13.21 -5.53
CA LEU A 207 9.10 -12.45 -5.75
C LEU A 207 9.26 -12.03 -7.21
N TYR A 208 10.04 -10.97 -7.41
CA TYR A 208 10.40 -10.39 -8.69
C TYR A 208 11.91 -10.20 -8.74
N HIS A 209 12.52 -10.23 -9.91
CA HIS A 209 13.94 -9.98 -10.06
C HIS A 209 14.32 -8.54 -9.69
N TRP A 210 15.42 -8.40 -8.99
CA TRP A 210 16.05 -7.13 -8.66
C TRP A 210 17.34 -6.97 -9.47
N PRO A 211 17.39 -6.08 -10.48
CA PRO A 211 18.56 -5.86 -11.31
C PRO A 211 19.60 -4.94 -10.68
N GLY A 212 19.28 -4.32 -9.55
CA GLY A 212 20.15 -3.38 -8.86
C GLY A 212 21.18 -4.05 -7.95
N PRO A 213 21.96 -3.27 -7.21
CA PRO A 213 22.98 -3.81 -6.30
C PRO A 213 22.34 -4.48 -5.09
N ALA A 214 23.05 -5.44 -4.49
CA ALA A 214 22.59 -6.13 -3.27
C ALA A 214 22.38 -5.20 -2.07
N ALA A 215 23.09 -4.08 -2.04
CA ALA A 215 22.87 -2.99 -1.09
C ALA A 215 23.25 -1.67 -1.77
N TYR A 216 22.44 -0.66 -1.56
CA TYR A 216 22.77 0.67 -2.02
C TYR A 216 23.88 1.31 -1.15
N PRO A 217 24.90 1.91 -1.76
CA PRO A 217 25.90 2.70 -1.04
C PRO A 217 25.32 4.06 -0.63
N ILE A 218 24.48 4.08 0.39
CA ILE A 218 23.75 5.27 0.85
C ILE A 218 24.68 6.22 1.62
N GLN A 219 24.45 7.53 1.47
CA GLN A 219 25.01 8.60 2.28
C GLN A 219 23.92 9.61 2.69
N GLY A 220 24.15 10.35 3.78
CA GLY A 220 23.18 11.32 4.30
C GLY A 220 22.19 10.71 5.29
N HIS A 221 21.14 11.45 5.60
CA HIS A 221 20.10 11.06 6.57
C HIS A 221 18.73 11.24 5.96
N SER A 222 17.75 10.46 6.47
CA SER A 222 16.34 10.67 6.13
C SER A 222 15.89 12.09 6.53
N PRO A 223 15.09 12.76 5.69
CA PRO A 223 14.52 12.30 4.42
C PRO A 223 15.47 12.47 3.21
N LYS A 224 16.57 13.20 3.32
CA LYS A 224 17.47 13.57 2.22
C LYS A 224 18.72 12.68 2.17
N TYR A 225 18.55 11.35 2.14
CA TYR A 225 19.64 10.44 1.85
C TYR A 225 19.72 10.12 0.36
N THR A 226 20.93 10.00 -0.15
CA THR A 226 21.21 9.77 -1.58
C THR A 226 22.19 8.61 -1.78
N LEU A 227 22.40 8.21 -3.02
CA LEU A 227 23.44 7.26 -3.40
C LEU A 227 24.79 7.97 -3.52
N LYS A 228 25.87 7.32 -3.03
CA LYS A 228 27.24 7.76 -3.31
C LYS A 228 27.57 7.68 -4.80
N GLU A 229 26.98 6.70 -5.48
CA GLU A 229 27.17 6.43 -6.90
C GLU A 229 25.89 5.83 -7.47
N ILE A 230 25.44 6.35 -8.62
CA ILE A 230 24.31 5.78 -9.37
C ILE A 230 24.77 4.46 -10.01
N PRO A 231 24.03 3.34 -9.81
CA PRO A 231 24.38 2.09 -10.47
C PRO A 231 24.42 2.24 -12.00
N ALA A 232 25.46 1.70 -12.63
CA ALA A 232 25.71 1.89 -14.07
C ALA A 232 24.60 1.37 -14.99
N ASN A 233 23.75 0.48 -14.48
CA ASN A 233 22.62 -0.12 -15.19
C ASN A 233 21.25 0.39 -14.72
N MET A 234 21.22 1.52 -14.02
CA MET A 234 19.98 2.13 -13.53
C MET A 234 19.95 3.64 -13.81
N MET A 235 18.76 4.18 -13.97
CA MET A 235 18.51 5.61 -13.99
C MET A 235 17.10 5.92 -13.48
N ALA A 236 16.93 7.11 -12.90
CA ALA A 236 15.63 7.69 -12.56
C ALA A 236 15.46 9.02 -13.31
N ARG A 237 14.28 9.23 -13.91
CA ARG A 237 13.94 10.46 -14.64
C ARG A 237 12.50 10.85 -14.36
N TYR A 238 12.25 12.13 -14.54
CA TYR A 238 10.90 12.68 -14.63
C TYR A 238 10.71 13.32 -15.99
N TYR A 239 9.61 13.00 -16.65
CA TYR A 239 9.22 13.59 -17.91
C TYR A 239 7.87 14.27 -17.79
N SER A 240 7.75 15.48 -18.36
CA SER A 240 6.47 16.18 -18.48
C SER A 240 6.06 16.31 -19.96
N PHE A 241 4.75 16.36 -20.18
CA PHE A 241 4.13 16.33 -21.49
C PHE A 241 3.19 17.52 -21.67
N PRO A 242 2.92 17.97 -22.92
CA PRO A 242 2.06 19.12 -23.17
C PRO A 242 0.58 18.86 -22.84
N SER A 243 0.17 17.60 -22.77
CA SER A 243 -1.20 17.22 -22.40
C SER A 243 -1.25 15.83 -21.75
N VAL A 244 -2.37 15.53 -21.08
CA VAL A 244 -2.63 14.21 -20.48
C VAL A 244 -2.65 13.12 -21.54
N GLU A 245 -3.19 13.38 -22.72
CA GLU A 245 -3.26 12.41 -23.83
C GLU A 245 -1.85 12.02 -24.28
N LYS A 246 -0.94 12.99 -24.39
CA LYS A 246 0.45 12.73 -24.77
C LYS A 246 1.20 11.94 -23.69
N MET A 247 1.04 12.31 -22.43
CA MET A 247 1.58 11.56 -21.30
C MET A 247 1.07 10.11 -21.31
N TRP A 248 -0.23 9.95 -21.48
CA TRP A 248 -0.85 8.64 -21.46
C TRP A 248 -0.41 7.76 -22.64
N ASN A 249 -0.36 8.30 -23.85
CA ASN A 249 0.16 7.57 -24.99
C ASN A 249 1.59 7.07 -24.75
N ALA A 250 2.44 7.90 -24.12
CA ALA A 250 3.77 7.48 -23.72
C ALA A 250 3.73 6.34 -22.70
N GLU A 251 2.90 6.42 -21.67
CA GLU A 251 2.75 5.36 -20.67
C GLU A 251 2.26 4.03 -21.26
N ILE A 252 1.29 4.07 -22.21
CA ILE A 252 0.82 2.88 -22.91
C ILE A 252 1.99 2.23 -23.67
N LYS A 253 2.76 3.03 -24.40
CA LYS A 253 3.93 2.52 -25.13
C LYS A 253 5.02 1.95 -24.23
N LEU A 254 5.21 2.53 -23.05
CA LEU A 254 6.10 1.97 -22.04
C LEU A 254 5.60 0.61 -21.53
N GLY A 255 4.29 0.46 -21.30
CA GLY A 255 3.68 -0.82 -20.92
C GLY A 255 3.81 -1.89 -22.02
N GLU A 256 3.54 -1.53 -23.29
CA GLU A 256 3.70 -2.44 -24.44
C GLU A 256 5.13 -2.97 -24.59
N ASN A 257 6.13 -2.17 -24.22
CA ASN A 257 7.55 -2.53 -24.36
C ASN A 257 8.15 -3.16 -23.09
N GLU A 258 7.45 -3.14 -21.96
CA GLU A 258 7.86 -3.73 -20.66
C GLU A 258 9.26 -3.29 -20.21
N ILE A 259 9.63 -2.03 -20.47
CA ILE A 259 11.00 -1.53 -20.23
C ILE A 259 11.20 -0.87 -18.87
N CYS A 260 10.13 -0.45 -18.21
CA CYS A 260 10.22 0.26 -16.93
C CYS A 260 10.38 -0.73 -15.77
N TYR A 261 11.31 -0.43 -14.87
CA TYR A 261 11.36 -1.05 -13.56
C TYR A 261 10.30 -0.44 -12.64
N GLU A 262 10.13 0.88 -12.72
CA GLU A 262 9.11 1.64 -12.01
C GLU A 262 8.54 2.73 -12.93
N LEU A 263 7.23 2.96 -12.84
CA LEU A 263 6.55 4.03 -13.59
C LEU A 263 5.42 4.59 -12.74
N MET A 264 5.54 5.85 -12.33
CA MET A 264 4.57 6.50 -11.47
C MET A 264 4.12 7.84 -12.06
N GLY A 265 2.82 8.06 -12.15
CA GLY A 265 2.26 9.37 -12.39
C GLY A 265 2.51 10.27 -11.17
N PHE A 266 3.60 11.02 -11.21
CA PHE A 266 3.92 12.08 -10.25
C PHE A 266 3.72 13.44 -10.91
N ASN A 267 3.53 14.47 -10.10
CA ASN A 267 3.72 15.83 -10.54
C ASN A 267 4.97 16.46 -9.89
N ALA A 268 5.28 17.69 -10.26
CA ALA A 268 6.45 18.39 -9.73
C ALA A 268 6.41 18.56 -8.20
N ALA A 269 5.22 18.72 -7.60
CA ALA A 269 5.07 18.84 -6.16
C ALA A 269 5.42 17.53 -5.45
N MET A 270 5.05 16.38 -6.03
CA MET A 270 5.43 15.08 -5.50
C MET A 270 6.94 14.87 -5.54
N VAL A 271 7.62 15.30 -6.61
CA VAL A 271 9.08 15.27 -6.67
C VAL A 271 9.68 16.20 -5.62
N ALA A 272 9.19 17.44 -5.51
CA ALA A 272 9.69 18.41 -4.55
C ALA A 272 9.64 17.90 -3.11
N CYS A 273 8.51 17.31 -2.68
CA CYS A 273 8.39 16.82 -1.31
C CYS A 273 9.28 15.59 -1.02
N ASN A 274 9.67 14.83 -2.04
CA ASN A 274 10.59 13.71 -1.88
C ASN A 274 12.05 14.13 -1.72
N ILE A 275 12.44 15.29 -2.23
CA ILE A 275 13.84 15.74 -2.24
C ILE A 275 14.15 16.86 -1.25
N THR A 276 13.19 17.24 -0.40
CA THR A 276 13.31 18.37 0.55
C THR A 276 13.15 17.91 2.00
N THR A 277 13.62 18.75 2.94
CA THR A 277 13.66 18.44 4.37
C THR A 277 12.65 19.21 5.22
N CYS A 278 12.16 20.34 4.73
CA CYS A 278 11.17 21.19 5.41
C CYS A 278 10.12 21.75 4.44
N ASN A 279 9.08 22.36 4.97
CA ASN A 279 7.97 22.89 4.17
C ASN A 279 8.38 24.07 3.30
N GLU A 280 9.22 24.95 3.84
CA GLU A 280 9.73 26.13 3.15
C GLU A 280 10.60 25.73 1.94
N GLU A 281 11.51 24.78 2.13
CA GLU A 281 12.32 24.23 1.04
C GLU A 281 11.44 23.57 -0.04
N GLU A 282 10.38 22.86 0.37
CA GLU A 282 9.42 22.22 -0.56
C GLU A 282 8.72 23.26 -1.45
N GLU A 283 8.27 24.37 -0.88
CA GLU A 283 7.61 25.44 -1.63
C GLU A 283 8.56 26.11 -2.63
N GLU A 284 9.79 26.40 -2.23
CA GLU A 284 10.81 26.98 -3.11
C GLU A 284 11.17 26.04 -4.26
N VAL A 285 11.40 24.75 -3.96
CA VAL A 285 11.75 23.73 -4.96
C VAL A 285 10.59 23.50 -5.91
N PHE A 286 9.36 23.39 -5.40
CA PHE A 286 8.18 23.24 -6.24
C PHE A 286 7.98 24.44 -7.16
N ALA A 287 8.11 25.66 -6.65
CA ALA A 287 8.01 26.87 -7.47
C ALA A 287 9.08 26.96 -8.57
N LYS A 288 10.28 26.44 -8.31
CA LYS A 288 11.33 26.32 -9.33
C LYS A 288 10.96 25.26 -10.37
N MET A 289 10.61 24.06 -9.94
CA MET A 289 10.32 22.94 -10.83
C MET A 289 9.07 23.17 -11.68
N SER A 290 8.07 23.90 -11.16
CA SER A 290 6.87 24.28 -11.92
C SER A 290 7.16 25.10 -13.16
N LYS A 291 8.32 25.76 -13.24
CA LYS A 291 8.79 26.49 -14.43
C LYS A 291 9.52 25.61 -15.43
N GLU A 292 9.94 24.42 -15.01
CA GLU A 292 10.67 23.46 -15.87
C GLU A 292 9.69 22.46 -16.55
N VAL A 293 8.48 22.27 -16.01
CA VAL A 293 7.48 21.36 -16.57
C VAL A 293 6.56 22.08 -17.56
N GLN A 294 6.08 21.36 -18.56
CA GLN A 294 5.13 21.88 -19.56
C GLN A 294 3.70 21.40 -19.34
N GLY A 295 3.47 20.51 -18.34
CA GLY A 295 2.16 19.94 -18.04
C GLY A 295 2.29 18.69 -17.18
N PRO A 296 1.34 17.73 -17.30
CA PRO A 296 1.36 16.50 -16.57
C PRO A 296 2.60 15.67 -16.88
N GLY A 297 2.98 14.80 -15.97
CA GLY A 297 4.18 14.00 -16.15
C GLY A 297 4.18 12.71 -15.35
N PHE A 298 5.23 11.95 -15.56
CA PHE A 298 5.50 10.74 -14.80
C PHE A 298 6.97 10.64 -14.39
N PHE A 299 7.18 9.95 -13.29
CA PHE A 299 8.48 9.50 -12.84
C PHE A 299 8.71 8.07 -13.32
N VAL A 300 9.92 7.79 -13.82
CA VAL A 300 10.27 6.48 -14.34
C VAL A 300 11.64 6.03 -13.87
N ILE A 301 11.77 4.75 -13.53
CA ILE A 301 13.04 4.09 -13.30
C ILE A 301 13.25 3.05 -14.40
N ILE A 302 14.41 3.15 -15.08
CA ILE A 302 14.91 2.12 -15.97
C ILE A 302 16.00 1.36 -15.24
N ALA A 303 15.93 0.04 -15.28
CA ALA A 303 16.96 -0.84 -14.77
C ALA A 303 17.17 -2.00 -15.73
N GLY A 304 18.43 -2.32 -16.02
CA GLY A 304 18.82 -3.42 -16.90
C GLY A 304 19.50 -4.56 -16.15
N ASN A 305 19.31 -5.79 -16.63
CA ASN A 305 20.02 -6.96 -16.13
C ASN A 305 21.49 -7.01 -16.65
N SER A 306 21.78 -6.22 -17.69
CA SER A 306 23.11 -5.96 -18.20
C SER A 306 23.22 -4.52 -18.67
N ARG A 307 24.44 -4.07 -19.01
CA ARG A 307 24.65 -2.72 -19.58
C ARG A 307 23.94 -2.58 -20.92
N GLU A 308 23.98 -3.61 -21.75
CA GLU A 308 23.35 -3.64 -23.07
C GLU A 308 21.81 -3.56 -22.94
N ASP A 309 21.23 -4.31 -22.01
CA ASP A 309 19.79 -4.26 -21.72
C ASP A 309 19.37 -2.87 -21.24
N PHE A 310 20.15 -2.26 -20.34
CA PHE A 310 19.90 -0.91 -19.86
C PHE A 310 19.95 0.12 -20.99
N GLU A 311 20.98 0.10 -21.82
CA GLU A 311 21.13 1.04 -22.95
C GLU A 311 20.02 0.86 -24.00
N PHE A 312 19.57 -0.36 -24.24
CA PHE A 312 18.41 -0.63 -25.09
C PHE A 312 17.15 -0.01 -24.51
N LYS A 313 16.81 -0.30 -23.27
CA LYS A 313 15.63 0.24 -22.59
C LYS A 313 15.63 1.76 -22.54
N LYS A 314 16.79 2.35 -22.25
CA LYS A 314 16.97 3.80 -22.25
C LYS A 314 16.67 4.43 -23.62
N LYS A 315 17.18 3.86 -24.71
CA LYS A 315 16.89 4.33 -26.07
C LYS A 315 15.41 4.25 -26.43
N VAL A 316 14.75 3.15 -26.04
CA VAL A 316 13.29 3.00 -26.25
C VAL A 316 12.52 4.04 -25.48
N LEU A 317 12.85 4.27 -24.21
CA LEU A 317 12.23 5.32 -23.39
C LEU A 317 12.41 6.71 -24.04
N GLU A 318 13.63 7.08 -24.41
CA GLU A 318 13.93 8.39 -25.04
C GLU A 318 13.14 8.59 -26.34
N GLN A 319 13.00 7.54 -27.14
CA GLN A 319 12.19 7.60 -28.37
C GLN A 319 10.70 7.79 -28.06
N ILE A 320 10.14 7.02 -27.11
CA ILE A 320 8.73 7.13 -26.71
C ILE A 320 8.43 8.53 -26.17
N VAL A 321 9.31 9.07 -25.33
CA VAL A 321 9.17 10.42 -24.77
C VAL A 321 9.17 11.45 -25.90
N LYS A 322 10.12 11.35 -26.83
CA LYS A 322 10.24 12.25 -27.98
C LYS A 322 9.00 12.21 -28.89
N ASP A 323 8.47 11.01 -29.18
CA ASP A 323 7.30 10.82 -30.06
C ASP A 323 6.02 11.42 -29.44
N ASN A 324 6.02 11.67 -28.14
CA ASN A 324 4.93 12.28 -27.41
C ASN A 324 5.23 13.72 -26.93
N ASP A 325 6.22 14.38 -27.53
CA ASP A 325 6.62 15.76 -27.21
C ASP A 325 6.99 15.95 -25.72
N GLY A 326 7.48 14.90 -25.07
CA GLY A 326 7.90 14.94 -23.67
C GLY A 326 9.24 15.63 -23.49
N ILE A 327 9.40 16.31 -22.36
CA ILE A 327 10.67 16.91 -21.94
C ILE A 327 11.10 16.38 -20.57
N SER A 328 12.41 16.22 -20.41
CA SER A 328 12.99 15.81 -19.12
C SER A 328 13.05 16.99 -18.16
N LEU A 329 12.72 16.75 -16.89
CA LEU A 329 12.87 17.71 -15.82
C LEU A 329 14.34 17.80 -15.40
N LYS A 330 14.99 18.91 -15.70
CA LYS A 330 16.44 19.10 -15.49
C LYS A 330 16.87 18.96 -14.03
N THR A 331 16.03 19.38 -13.11
CA THR A 331 16.29 19.19 -11.67
C THR A 331 16.52 17.73 -11.32
N VAL A 332 15.81 16.78 -11.95
CA VAL A 332 15.94 15.33 -11.66
C VAL A 332 17.16 14.70 -12.36
N GLU A 333 17.79 15.39 -13.30
CA GLU A 333 19.03 14.93 -13.94
C GLU A 333 20.28 15.19 -13.07
N ASP A 334 20.15 15.98 -12.00
CA ASP A 334 21.23 16.14 -11.01
C ASP A 334 21.51 14.82 -10.31
N PRO A 335 22.75 14.33 -10.24
CA PRO A 335 23.07 13.01 -9.66
C PRO A 335 22.68 12.85 -8.19
N GLU A 336 22.71 13.93 -7.40
CA GLU A 336 22.26 13.89 -6.00
C GLU A 336 20.75 13.67 -5.94
N ILE A 337 19.99 14.42 -6.73
CA ILE A 337 18.52 14.30 -6.80
C ILE A 337 18.11 12.96 -7.37
N GLU A 338 18.74 12.51 -8.45
CA GLU A 338 18.53 11.19 -9.02
C GLU A 338 18.80 10.09 -7.97
N GLY A 339 19.88 10.21 -7.21
CA GLY A 339 20.23 9.28 -6.14
C GLY A 339 19.19 9.24 -5.02
N ILE A 340 18.64 10.38 -4.63
CA ILE A 340 17.54 10.46 -3.64
C ILE A 340 16.31 9.69 -4.15
N LEU A 341 15.89 9.98 -5.38
CA LEU A 341 14.70 9.37 -5.97
C LEU A 341 14.88 7.86 -6.20
N LEU A 342 16.05 7.41 -6.66
CA LEU A 342 16.36 5.99 -6.76
C LEU A 342 16.27 5.30 -5.40
N CYS A 343 16.85 5.89 -4.34
CA CYS A 343 16.75 5.33 -3.00
C CYS A 343 15.32 5.22 -2.52
N GLN A 344 14.52 6.25 -2.72
CA GLN A 344 13.17 6.33 -2.19
C GLN A 344 12.18 5.48 -2.97
N CYS A 345 12.29 5.43 -4.29
CA CYS A 345 11.32 4.78 -5.15
C CYS A 345 11.62 3.30 -5.42
N THR A 346 12.87 2.83 -5.26
CA THR A 346 13.19 1.40 -5.38
C THR A 346 13.24 0.66 -4.04
N ARG A 347 13.40 1.40 -2.95
CA ARG A 347 13.22 0.90 -1.60
C ARG A 347 11.84 1.32 -1.14
N ILE A 348 11.29 0.63 -0.20
CA ILE A 348 9.93 0.80 0.29
C ILE A 348 9.66 2.14 0.97
N SER A 349 10.40 3.13 0.80
CA SER A 349 10.03 4.41 1.36
C SER A 349 9.91 5.44 0.25
N ALA A 350 8.71 5.63 -0.19
CA ALA A 350 8.33 6.98 -0.48
C ALA A 350 8.68 7.85 0.73
N SER A 351 9.16 9.05 0.51
CA SER A 351 9.44 9.95 1.62
C SER A 351 8.18 10.11 2.48
N ILE A 352 8.35 10.06 3.77
CA ILE A 352 7.27 10.39 4.72
C ILE A 352 6.65 11.75 4.40
N ARG A 353 7.42 12.68 3.86
CA ARG A 353 6.94 14.01 3.45
C ARG A 353 6.01 13.99 2.24
N GLU A 354 6.09 12.98 1.39
CA GLU A 354 5.14 12.80 0.29
C GLU A 354 3.71 12.76 0.80
N THR A 355 3.49 12.08 1.89
CA THR A 355 2.19 11.86 2.50
C THR A 355 1.94 12.82 3.65
N PHE A 356 2.92 13.01 4.51
CA PHE A 356 2.80 13.80 5.75
C PHE A 356 3.72 15.02 5.71
N ARG A 357 3.16 16.15 5.33
CA ARG A 357 3.83 17.43 5.52
C ARG A 357 3.96 17.75 7.02
N ALA A 358 5.09 18.30 7.45
CA ALA A 358 5.32 18.63 8.85
C ALA A 358 4.22 19.58 9.38
N GLY A 359 3.59 19.18 10.48
CA GLY A 359 2.47 19.93 11.09
C GLY A 359 1.13 19.85 10.35
N GLY A 360 1.08 19.14 9.23
CA GLY A 360 -0.12 18.99 8.42
C GLY A 360 -0.81 17.64 8.57
N ALA A 361 -1.96 17.54 7.93
CA ALA A 361 -2.66 16.30 7.66
C ALA A 361 -2.94 16.18 6.16
N PHE A 362 -3.28 14.97 5.73
CA PHE A 362 -3.78 14.75 4.37
C PHE A 362 -5.02 13.88 4.38
N ASN A 363 -5.86 14.08 3.37
CA ASN A 363 -6.87 13.12 2.97
C ASN A 363 -6.59 12.69 1.53
N SER A 364 -6.83 11.42 1.23
CA SER A 364 -6.69 10.90 -0.13
C SER A 364 -7.93 10.13 -0.56
N ILE A 365 -8.09 10.04 -1.87
CA ILE A 365 -9.12 9.22 -2.50
C ILE A 365 -8.41 8.33 -3.52
N PRO A 366 -8.17 7.05 -3.20
CA PRO A 366 -7.68 6.09 -4.16
C PRO A 366 -8.82 5.54 -5.00
N ILE A 367 -8.64 5.49 -6.31
CA ILE A 367 -9.51 4.75 -7.22
C ILE A 367 -8.72 3.77 -8.06
N MET A 368 -9.38 2.69 -8.44
CA MET A 368 -8.82 1.64 -9.28
C MET A 368 -9.80 1.27 -10.37
N GLY A 369 -9.30 0.75 -11.48
CA GLY A 369 -10.13 0.30 -12.57
C GLY A 369 -9.47 0.47 -13.93
N GLN A 370 -10.28 0.75 -14.94
CA GLN A 370 -9.76 1.06 -16.27
C GLN A 370 -8.91 2.33 -16.20
N ARG A 371 -7.74 2.27 -16.80
CA ARG A 371 -6.71 3.30 -16.69
C ARG A 371 -7.17 4.68 -17.17
N ASP A 372 -7.85 4.74 -18.33
CA ASP A 372 -8.40 5.98 -18.89
C ASP A 372 -9.43 6.64 -17.97
N LEU A 373 -10.25 5.83 -17.31
CA LEU A 373 -11.26 6.32 -16.38
C LEU A 373 -10.63 6.85 -15.09
N THR A 374 -9.64 6.16 -14.55
CA THR A 374 -8.97 6.60 -13.32
C THR A 374 -8.25 7.92 -13.52
N ILE A 375 -7.54 8.11 -14.64
CA ILE A 375 -6.88 9.38 -14.99
C ILE A 375 -7.90 10.50 -15.20
N LYS A 376 -8.96 10.24 -15.95
CA LYS A 376 -10.02 11.22 -16.19
C LYS A 376 -10.67 11.70 -14.89
N TRP A 377 -10.92 10.75 -13.98
CA TRP A 377 -11.44 11.10 -12.66
C TRP A 377 -10.46 11.98 -11.88
N ALA A 378 -9.16 11.61 -11.84
CA ALA A 378 -8.13 12.34 -11.10
C ALA A 378 -7.99 13.80 -11.58
N ILE A 379 -8.02 14.03 -12.89
CA ILE A 379 -8.00 15.39 -13.47
C ILE A 379 -9.17 16.21 -12.94
N GLY A 380 -10.38 15.66 -12.96
CA GLY A 380 -11.55 16.35 -12.45
C GLY A 380 -11.51 16.59 -10.94
N ALA A 381 -11.00 15.64 -10.17
CA ALA A 381 -10.82 15.80 -8.73
C ALA A 381 -9.73 16.84 -8.40
N GLY A 382 -8.66 16.91 -9.22
CA GLY A 382 -7.65 17.97 -9.12
C GLY A 382 -8.24 19.36 -9.35
N LYS A 383 -9.03 19.54 -10.41
CA LYS A 383 -9.75 20.80 -10.68
C LYS A 383 -10.68 21.22 -9.54
N ALA A 384 -11.34 20.25 -8.89
CA ALA A 384 -12.20 20.51 -7.75
C ALA A 384 -11.45 21.02 -6.50
N LYS A 385 -10.12 20.91 -6.47
CA LYS A 385 -9.27 21.46 -5.40
C LYS A 385 -8.96 22.96 -5.60
N GLU A 386 -8.98 23.45 -6.83
CA GLU A 386 -8.58 24.83 -7.15
C GLU A 386 -9.25 25.89 -6.27
N PRO A 387 -10.59 25.85 -6.03
CA PRO A 387 -11.23 26.82 -5.15
C PRO A 387 -10.80 26.75 -3.67
N LEU A 388 -10.32 25.58 -3.24
CA LEU A 388 -9.82 25.40 -1.88
C LEU A 388 -8.39 25.95 -1.74
N ILE A 389 -7.57 25.80 -2.79
CA ILE A 389 -6.24 26.37 -2.89
C ILE A 389 -6.33 27.90 -2.89
N GLU A 390 -7.18 28.48 -3.74
CA GLU A 390 -7.40 29.93 -3.84
C GLU A 390 -7.81 30.57 -2.51
N LYS A 391 -8.56 29.81 -1.68
CA LYS A 391 -8.97 30.25 -0.34
C LYS A 391 -7.92 30.00 0.74
N GLY A 392 -6.78 29.42 0.41
CA GLY A 392 -5.74 29.03 1.36
C GLY A 392 -6.16 27.94 2.36
N LEU A 393 -7.15 27.12 2.03
CA LEU A 393 -7.64 26.03 2.89
C LEU A 393 -6.83 24.75 2.75
N ILE A 394 -6.19 24.55 1.62
CA ILE A 394 -5.28 23.42 1.35
C ILE A 394 -4.00 23.93 0.69
N VAL A 395 -2.97 23.12 0.77
CA VAL A 395 -1.68 23.44 0.13
C VAL A 395 -1.85 23.38 -1.39
N ASP A 396 -1.25 24.34 -2.10
CA ASP A 396 -1.09 24.25 -3.55
C ASP A 396 -0.04 23.18 -3.86
N ASP A 397 -0.49 22.07 -4.37
CA ASP A 397 0.33 20.93 -4.76
C ASP A 397 0.28 20.68 -6.28
N GLY A 398 -0.16 21.68 -7.05
CA GLY A 398 -0.29 21.57 -8.50
C GLY A 398 -1.29 20.51 -8.96
N GLY A 399 -2.31 20.20 -8.13
CA GLY A 399 -3.27 19.13 -8.39
C GLY A 399 -2.68 17.74 -8.20
N ALA A 400 -1.77 17.58 -7.23
CA ALA A 400 -1.04 16.34 -6.99
C ALA A 400 -1.92 15.10 -7.04
N PHE A 401 -1.52 14.18 -7.87
CA PHE A 401 -2.06 12.83 -7.91
C PHE A 401 -0.91 11.82 -7.97
N PHE A 402 -1.23 10.63 -7.55
CA PHE A 402 -0.35 9.50 -7.59
C PHE A 402 -1.03 8.44 -8.46
N GLY A 403 -0.41 8.06 -9.56
CA GLY A 403 -1.04 7.15 -10.50
C GLY A 403 -0.05 6.21 -11.15
N TRP A 404 -0.49 5.00 -11.46
CA TRP A 404 0.30 3.99 -12.15
C TRP A 404 -0.58 2.95 -12.84
N GLY A 405 0.00 2.26 -13.80
CA GLY A 405 -0.60 1.09 -14.44
C GLY A 405 0.08 -0.18 -13.95
N VAL A 406 -0.66 -1.17 -13.56
CA VAL A 406 -0.20 -2.50 -13.13
C VAL A 406 -0.43 -3.50 -14.25
N GLU A 407 0.32 -4.59 -14.29
CA GLU A 407 0.17 -5.64 -15.30
C GLU A 407 0.20 -5.08 -16.74
N GLN A 408 1.30 -4.44 -17.09
CA GLN A 408 1.52 -3.77 -18.39
C GLN A 408 0.47 -2.67 -18.70
N GLY A 409 -0.16 -2.12 -17.67
CA GLY A 409 -1.19 -1.08 -17.80
C GLY A 409 -2.62 -1.61 -17.93
N HIS A 410 -2.83 -2.91 -17.70
CA HIS A 410 -4.18 -3.49 -17.68
C HIS A 410 -5.06 -2.86 -16.61
N LEU A 411 -4.52 -2.68 -15.40
CA LEU A 411 -5.20 -2.05 -14.27
C LEU A 411 -4.61 -0.67 -14.00
N GLY A 412 -5.44 0.35 -13.95
CA GLY A 412 -5.05 1.69 -13.49
C GLY A 412 -5.36 1.90 -12.02
N LYS A 413 -4.44 2.52 -11.30
CA LYS A 413 -4.69 3.08 -9.98
C LYS A 413 -4.34 4.56 -9.99
N THR A 414 -5.18 5.35 -9.36
CA THR A 414 -4.90 6.78 -9.15
C THR A 414 -5.33 7.17 -7.75
N GLU A 415 -4.51 7.96 -7.10
CA GLU A 415 -4.80 8.51 -5.78
C GLU A 415 -4.58 10.01 -5.81
N ILE A 416 -5.54 10.78 -5.33
CA ILE A 416 -5.45 12.24 -5.25
C ILE A 416 -5.44 12.67 -3.80
N PHE A 417 -4.59 13.65 -3.48
CA PHE A 417 -4.38 14.12 -2.12
C PHE A 417 -4.92 15.52 -1.90
N CYS A 418 -5.33 15.81 -0.65
CA CYS A 418 -5.43 17.16 -0.11
C CYS A 418 -4.57 17.25 1.14
N LYS A 419 -3.57 18.13 1.14
CA LYS A 419 -2.74 18.43 2.31
C LYS A 419 -3.26 19.72 2.97
N PHE A 420 -3.51 19.71 4.27
CA PHE A 420 -4.15 20.81 4.99
C PHE A 420 -3.68 20.90 6.43
N ASP A 421 -3.98 22.04 7.09
CA ASP A 421 -3.77 22.22 8.51
C ASP A 421 -4.93 21.58 9.31
N PRO A 422 -4.69 20.51 10.07
CA PRO A 422 -5.73 19.83 10.85
C PRO A 422 -6.24 20.66 12.03
N GLN A 423 -5.54 21.72 12.45
CA GLN A 423 -5.96 22.64 13.49
C GLN A 423 -6.94 23.70 12.96
N ASN A 424 -7.03 23.86 11.64
CA ASN A 424 -8.00 24.74 11.00
C ASN A 424 -9.33 23.99 10.74
N PRO A 425 -10.39 24.25 11.53
CA PRO A 425 -11.65 23.53 11.39
C PRO A 425 -12.36 23.81 10.06
N VAL A 426 -12.12 24.98 9.46
CA VAL A 426 -12.68 25.33 8.15
C VAL A 426 -12.03 24.51 7.05
N ALA A 427 -10.69 24.41 7.07
CA ALA A 427 -9.95 23.59 6.14
C ALA A 427 -10.33 22.11 6.25
N LYS A 428 -10.39 21.59 7.49
CA LYS A 428 -10.81 20.21 7.75
C LYS A 428 -12.19 19.92 7.16
N LYS A 429 -13.17 20.78 7.43
CA LYS A 429 -14.53 20.62 6.90
C LYS A 429 -14.60 20.71 5.37
N ALA A 430 -13.81 21.61 4.78
CA ALA A 430 -13.73 21.74 3.32
C ALA A 430 -13.16 20.49 2.66
N VAL A 431 -12.10 19.91 3.22
CA VAL A 431 -11.49 18.67 2.72
C VAL A 431 -12.42 17.47 2.88
N GLU A 432 -13.10 17.32 4.01
CA GLU A 432 -14.13 16.28 4.21
C GLU A 432 -15.26 16.40 3.17
N THR A 433 -15.68 17.62 2.88
CA THR A 433 -16.72 17.88 1.86
C THR A 433 -16.23 17.51 0.48
N TRP A 434 -15.03 17.97 0.10
CA TRP A 434 -14.40 17.62 -1.18
C TRP A 434 -14.27 16.10 -1.33
N GLN A 435 -13.78 15.40 -0.29
CA GLN A 435 -13.62 13.96 -0.31
C GLN A 435 -14.96 13.25 -0.57
N LYS A 436 -16.01 13.65 0.13
CA LYS A 436 -17.36 13.10 -0.07
C LYS A 436 -17.85 13.32 -1.50
N GLU A 437 -17.79 14.55 -1.99
CA GLU A 437 -18.26 14.92 -3.34
C GLU A 437 -17.49 14.16 -4.44
N GLN A 438 -16.17 14.01 -4.32
CA GLN A 438 -15.37 13.30 -5.30
C GLN A 438 -15.59 11.79 -5.24
N THR A 439 -15.87 11.23 -4.08
CA THR A 439 -16.26 9.82 -3.93
C THR A 439 -17.63 9.56 -4.57
N GLU A 440 -18.63 10.41 -4.29
CA GLU A 440 -19.95 10.33 -4.91
C GLU A 440 -19.86 10.47 -6.44
N ARG A 441 -19.00 11.37 -6.92
CA ARG A 441 -18.75 11.52 -8.36
C ARG A 441 -18.16 10.26 -8.97
N ALA A 442 -17.20 9.61 -8.29
CA ALA A 442 -16.61 8.37 -8.76
C ALA A 442 -17.68 7.29 -8.99
N PHE A 443 -18.61 7.11 -8.06
CA PHE A 443 -19.72 6.17 -8.22
C PHE A 443 -20.71 6.59 -9.32
N LYS A 444 -21.10 7.86 -9.36
CA LYS A 444 -22.06 8.39 -10.31
C LYS A 444 -21.59 8.32 -11.76
N GLU A 445 -20.30 8.52 -11.99
CA GLU A 445 -19.67 8.48 -13.29
C GLU A 445 -19.15 7.07 -13.66
N SER A 446 -19.51 6.05 -12.88
CA SER A 446 -19.12 4.65 -13.09
C SER A 446 -17.60 4.39 -13.00
N TYR A 447 -16.88 5.22 -12.27
CA TYR A 447 -15.51 4.91 -11.87
C TYR A 447 -15.53 3.96 -10.70
N PHE A 448 -14.61 3.00 -10.71
CA PHE A 448 -14.42 2.13 -9.58
C PHE A 448 -13.65 2.87 -8.48
N ALA A 449 -14.34 3.34 -7.45
CA ALA A 449 -13.68 3.88 -6.27
C ALA A 449 -13.18 2.74 -5.39
N SER A 450 -11.94 2.83 -4.93
CA SER A 450 -11.46 1.98 -3.85
C SER A 450 -12.32 2.25 -2.62
N THR A 451 -12.89 1.18 -2.10
CA THR A 451 -14.00 1.23 -1.16
C THR A 451 -13.49 1.41 0.27
N MET A 452 -13.21 2.64 0.64
CA MET A 452 -12.88 3.01 2.03
C MET A 452 -14.12 3.43 2.86
N GLY A 453 -15.33 3.17 2.36
CA GLY A 453 -16.58 3.51 3.03
C GLY A 453 -17.35 2.30 3.57
N PRO A 454 -18.40 2.54 4.36
CA PRO A 454 -19.31 1.49 4.80
C PRO A 454 -19.92 0.73 3.62
N GLN A 455 -19.87 -0.60 3.68
CA GLN A 455 -20.30 -1.45 2.56
C GLN A 455 -21.77 -1.29 2.21
N ASP A 456 -22.61 -1.06 3.20
CA ASP A 456 -24.05 -0.87 2.99
C ASP A 456 -24.35 0.44 2.22
N GLU A 457 -23.46 1.44 2.30
CA GLU A 457 -23.59 2.70 1.58
C GLU A 457 -23.09 2.60 0.13
N ILE A 458 -21.97 1.90 -0.09
CA ILE A 458 -21.33 1.81 -1.41
C ILE A 458 -21.79 0.60 -2.22
N GLY A 459 -22.18 -0.49 -1.57
CA GLY A 459 -22.57 -1.74 -2.20
C GLY A 459 -23.67 -1.60 -3.25
N PRO A 460 -24.74 -0.80 -3.03
CA PRO A 460 -25.76 -0.55 -4.04
C PRO A 460 -25.22 0.04 -5.33
N ALA A 461 -24.18 0.87 -5.28
CA ALA A 461 -23.53 1.44 -6.47
C ALA A 461 -22.62 0.42 -7.19
N LEU A 462 -22.27 -0.68 -6.54
CA LEU A 462 -21.36 -1.73 -7.02
C LEU A 462 -22.11 -3.08 -7.17
N CYS A 463 -23.25 -3.09 -7.81
CA CYS A 463 -24.05 -4.30 -8.09
C CYS A 463 -24.47 -5.09 -6.84
N ASN A 464 -24.63 -4.43 -5.72
CA ASN A 464 -25.02 -5.04 -4.44
C ASN A 464 -24.09 -6.17 -3.97
N TYR A 465 -22.79 -6.10 -4.30
CA TYR A 465 -21.82 -7.11 -3.89
C TYR A 465 -21.77 -7.33 -2.37
N HIS A 466 -22.07 -6.30 -1.58
CA HIS A 466 -22.13 -6.32 -0.12
C HIS A 466 -23.11 -7.40 0.39
N LEU A 467 -24.22 -7.63 -0.30
CA LEU A 467 -25.20 -8.67 0.08
C LEU A 467 -24.60 -10.08 -0.07
N TRP A 468 -23.73 -10.28 -1.05
CA TRP A 468 -22.97 -11.53 -1.18
C TRP A 468 -21.90 -11.65 -0.12
N TRP A 469 -21.18 -10.56 0.13
CA TRP A 469 -20.15 -10.53 1.16
C TRP A 469 -20.73 -10.84 2.55
N GLN A 470 -21.86 -10.24 2.92
CA GLN A 470 -22.57 -10.56 4.17
C GLN A 470 -22.93 -12.04 4.30
N LYS A 471 -23.33 -12.71 3.21
CA LYS A 471 -23.58 -14.15 3.22
C LYS A 471 -22.30 -14.96 3.47
N ILE A 472 -21.19 -14.56 2.82
CA ILE A 472 -19.88 -15.20 3.00
C ILE A 472 -19.44 -15.04 4.45
N VAL A 473 -19.43 -13.80 4.97
CA VAL A 473 -19.04 -13.52 6.35
C VAL A 473 -19.89 -14.31 7.35
N LYS A 474 -21.20 -14.31 7.17
CA LYS A 474 -22.09 -15.11 8.03
C LYS A 474 -21.78 -16.61 7.99
N ALA A 475 -21.31 -17.12 6.85
CA ALA A 475 -20.95 -18.53 6.72
C ALA A 475 -19.61 -18.86 7.40
N ILE A 476 -18.63 -17.94 7.37
CA ILE A 476 -17.29 -18.17 7.95
C ILE A 476 -17.15 -17.65 9.38
N ASP A 477 -18.02 -16.75 9.83
CA ASP A 477 -18.10 -16.24 11.21
C ASP A 477 -19.54 -16.32 11.73
N PRO A 478 -20.08 -17.53 11.92
CA PRO A 478 -21.47 -17.72 12.36
C PRO A 478 -21.74 -17.17 13.77
N ASN A 479 -20.69 -17.03 14.58
CA ASN A 479 -20.77 -16.54 15.96
C ASN A 479 -20.56 -15.02 16.08
N GLY A 480 -20.19 -14.33 14.99
CA GLY A 480 -19.95 -12.89 14.98
C GLY A 480 -18.81 -12.45 15.90
N VAL A 481 -17.77 -13.27 16.05
CA VAL A 481 -16.63 -12.98 16.94
C VAL A 481 -15.52 -12.20 16.23
N SER A 482 -15.51 -12.18 14.91
CA SER A 482 -14.55 -11.41 14.09
C SER A 482 -15.32 -10.33 13.31
N PRO A 483 -15.75 -9.23 13.95
CA PRO A 483 -16.62 -8.24 13.32
C PRO A 483 -15.96 -7.57 12.12
N GLU A 484 -16.77 -7.31 11.11
CA GLU A 484 -16.38 -6.52 9.94
C GLU A 484 -16.01 -5.08 10.32
N GLY A 485 -15.14 -4.51 9.54
CA GLY A 485 -14.84 -3.06 9.54
C GLY A 485 -13.44 -2.69 9.98
N GLY A 486 -12.79 -1.86 9.18
CA GLY A 486 -11.44 -1.33 9.39
C GLY A 486 -10.35 -2.13 8.69
N ALA A 487 -9.53 -1.43 7.91
CA ALA A 487 -8.38 -2.03 7.26
C ALA A 487 -7.42 -2.60 8.30
N LEU A 488 -7.08 -3.86 8.17
CA LEU A 488 -5.97 -4.50 8.86
C LEU A 488 -4.69 -4.13 8.09
N VAL A 489 -3.94 -3.19 8.59
CA VAL A 489 -2.67 -2.80 7.99
C VAL A 489 -1.56 -2.78 9.05
#